data_f5cdc99a7c21d6eedebcd2cac8e9b3d2
#
_entry.id   f5cdc99a7c21d6eedebcd2cac8e9b3d2
#
_cell.length_a   1.000
_cell.length_b   1.000
_cell.length_c   1.000
_cell.angle_alpha   90.00
_cell.angle_beta   90.00
_cell.angle_gamma   90.00
#
_symmetry.space_group_name_H-M   'P 1'
#
loop_
_entity.id
_entity.type
_entity.pdbx_description
1 polymer ?
#
loop_
_entity_poly.entity_id
_entity_poly.type
_entity_poly.pdbx_seq_one_letter_code
_entity_poly.pdbx_strand_id
1 'polypeptide(L)'
;MSNTAILCVDDEVVILENLKEQLKRKFGDLYVYEVAESASEAWQVIEELQEDEINLIIIVSDWLMPGIKGDEFLIQVHQRFPEIVKVMLTGQADSRAIERAKQHANLYACLYKPWSEEELSQIITTALG
;
A
#
# COMPACT_ATOMS: atom_id res chain seq x y z
N MET A 1 -11.30 -18.66 -5.48
CA MET A 1 -10.06 -17.92 -5.76
C MET A 1 -10.33 -16.43 -5.79
N SER A 2 -9.49 -15.67 -5.15
CA SER A 2 -9.64 -14.21 -5.14
C SER A 2 -9.12 -13.60 -6.44
N ASN A 3 -9.86 -12.63 -6.97
CA ASN A 3 -9.41 -11.80 -8.08
C ASN A 3 -9.17 -10.35 -7.64
N THR A 4 -9.01 -10.14 -6.34
CA THR A 4 -8.69 -8.84 -5.77
C THR A 4 -7.38 -8.92 -4.98
N ALA A 5 -6.59 -7.86 -5.04
CA ALA A 5 -5.25 -7.85 -4.45
C ALA A 5 -5.02 -6.64 -3.56
N ILE A 6 -4.13 -6.83 -2.59
CA ILE A 6 -3.56 -5.76 -1.75
C ILE A 6 -2.05 -5.80 -1.98
N LEU A 7 -1.46 -4.64 -2.27
CA LEU A 7 -0.02 -4.51 -2.51
C LEU A 7 0.61 -3.73 -1.38
N CYS A 8 1.68 -4.29 -0.80
CA CYS A 8 2.48 -3.63 0.22
C CYS A 8 3.87 -3.32 -0.34
N VAL A 9 4.34 -2.11 -0.15
CA VAL A 9 5.62 -1.63 -0.69
C VAL A 9 6.47 -1.08 0.45
N ASP A 10 7.65 -1.66 0.65
CA ASP A 10 8.60 -1.23 1.69
C ASP A 10 9.94 -1.84 1.36
N ASP A 11 11.03 -1.10 1.55
CA ASP A 11 12.36 -1.62 1.25
C ASP A 11 12.90 -2.56 2.33
N GLU A 12 12.19 -2.70 3.45
CA GLU A 12 12.55 -3.64 4.50
C GLU A 12 11.69 -4.91 4.41
N VAL A 13 12.33 -6.03 4.08
CA VAL A 13 11.65 -7.32 3.89
C VAL A 13 10.87 -7.74 5.15
N VAL A 14 11.44 -7.49 6.33
CA VAL A 14 10.77 -7.83 7.60
C VAL A 14 9.44 -7.11 7.74
N ILE A 15 9.38 -5.86 7.33
CA ILE A 15 8.14 -5.08 7.36
C ILE A 15 7.11 -5.70 6.41
N LEU A 16 7.52 -6.05 5.20
CA LEU A 16 6.64 -6.68 4.22
C LEU A 16 6.10 -8.02 4.71
N GLU A 17 6.95 -8.83 5.33
CA GLU A 17 6.53 -10.11 5.89
C GLU A 17 5.49 -9.92 6.99
N ASN A 18 5.71 -8.94 7.88
CA ASN A 18 4.78 -8.63 8.95
C ASN A 18 3.43 -8.16 8.43
N LEU A 19 3.45 -7.25 7.45
CA LEU A 19 2.22 -6.75 6.84
C LEU A 19 1.43 -7.89 6.21
N LYS A 20 2.10 -8.69 5.40
CA LYS A 20 1.47 -9.80 4.70
C LYS A 20 0.88 -10.83 5.67
N GLU A 21 1.62 -11.19 6.70
CA GLU A 21 1.17 -12.14 7.71
C GLU A 21 -0.05 -11.62 8.47
N GLN A 22 -0.03 -10.36 8.88
CA GLN A 22 -1.13 -9.75 9.60
C GLN A 22 -2.39 -9.66 8.73
N LEU A 23 -2.24 -9.29 7.47
CA LEU A 23 -3.36 -9.22 6.54
C LEU A 23 -3.96 -10.59 6.28
N LYS A 24 -3.12 -11.61 6.08
CA LYS A 24 -3.58 -12.99 5.89
C LYS A 24 -4.32 -13.51 7.11
N ARG A 25 -3.84 -13.18 8.30
CA ARG A 25 -4.47 -13.61 9.55
C ARG A 25 -5.86 -13.03 9.71
N LYS A 26 -6.05 -11.78 9.27
CA LYS A 26 -7.34 -11.09 9.40
C LYS A 26 -8.31 -11.42 8.27
N PHE A 27 -7.81 -11.45 7.03
CA PHE A 27 -8.67 -11.53 5.84
C PHE A 27 -8.61 -12.87 5.11
N GLY A 28 -7.66 -13.74 5.47
CA GLY A 28 -7.56 -15.08 4.88
C GLY A 28 -7.40 -15.05 3.37
N ASP A 29 -8.20 -15.84 2.69
CA ASP A 29 -8.13 -15.99 1.24
C ASP A 29 -9.02 -15.01 0.48
N LEU A 30 -9.55 -13.98 1.16
CA LEU A 30 -10.37 -12.96 0.50
C LEU A 30 -9.57 -12.17 -0.52
N TYR A 31 -8.26 -12.02 -0.31
CA TYR A 31 -7.40 -11.23 -1.19
C TYR A 31 -6.13 -11.99 -1.55
N VAL A 32 -5.53 -11.57 -2.67
CA VAL A 32 -4.15 -11.92 -3.01
C VAL A 32 -3.26 -10.84 -2.40
N TYR A 33 -2.18 -11.22 -1.75
CA TYR A 33 -1.28 -10.28 -1.08
C TYR A 33 0.05 -10.25 -1.82
N GLU A 34 0.34 -9.10 -2.43
CA GLU A 34 1.58 -8.89 -3.18
C GLU A 34 2.49 -7.94 -2.42
N VAL A 35 3.78 -8.08 -2.62
CA VAL A 35 4.79 -7.24 -1.98
C VAL A 35 5.79 -6.74 -3.02
N ALA A 36 6.36 -5.56 -2.76
CA ALA A 36 7.41 -4.98 -3.60
C ALA A 36 8.36 -4.19 -2.70
N GLU A 37 9.64 -4.16 -3.08
CA GLU A 37 10.67 -3.53 -2.26
C GLU A 37 11.04 -2.12 -2.73
N SER A 38 10.43 -1.66 -3.81
CA SER A 38 10.65 -0.31 -4.36
C SER A 38 9.47 0.09 -5.21
N ALA A 39 9.41 1.37 -5.55
CA ALA A 39 8.37 1.86 -6.47
C ALA A 39 8.48 1.21 -7.84
N SER A 40 9.71 1.03 -8.34
CA SER A 40 9.95 0.37 -9.63
C SER A 40 9.40 -1.07 -9.64
N GLU A 41 9.71 -1.82 -8.59
CA GLU A 41 9.20 -3.19 -8.44
C GLU A 41 7.69 -3.20 -8.29
N ALA A 42 7.15 -2.23 -7.54
CA ALA A 42 5.70 -2.10 -7.37
C ALA A 42 4.99 -1.90 -8.70
N TRP A 43 5.55 -1.08 -9.60
CA TRP A 43 4.97 -0.89 -10.93
C TRP A 43 4.97 -2.19 -11.74
N GLN A 44 6.01 -3.01 -11.63
CA GLN A 44 6.04 -4.31 -12.28
C GLN A 44 4.92 -5.22 -11.76
N VAL A 45 4.71 -5.24 -10.45
CA VAL A 45 3.63 -6.02 -9.84
C VAL A 45 2.27 -5.52 -10.30
N ILE A 46 2.08 -4.20 -10.35
CA ILE A 46 0.82 -3.60 -10.82
C ILE A 46 0.52 -4.04 -12.25
N GLU A 47 1.53 -4.01 -13.13
CA GLU A 47 1.35 -4.43 -14.52
C GLU A 47 1.00 -5.92 -14.63
N GLU A 48 1.67 -6.77 -13.84
CA GLU A 48 1.37 -8.20 -13.81
C GLU A 48 -0.05 -8.47 -13.34
N LEU A 49 -0.50 -7.76 -12.30
CA LEU A 49 -1.87 -7.91 -11.80
C LEU A 49 -2.89 -7.51 -12.87
N GLN A 50 -2.60 -6.45 -13.62
CA GLN A 50 -3.49 -6.03 -14.71
C GLN A 50 -3.56 -7.08 -15.82
N GLU A 51 -2.43 -7.66 -16.20
CA GLU A 51 -2.37 -8.72 -17.21
C GLU A 51 -3.17 -9.94 -16.78
N ASP A 52 -3.13 -10.26 -15.49
CA ASP A 52 -3.83 -11.40 -14.92
C ASP A 52 -5.30 -11.09 -14.58
N GLU A 53 -5.75 -9.87 -14.87
CA GLU A 53 -7.09 -9.40 -14.58
C GLU A 53 -7.43 -9.47 -13.09
N ILE A 54 -6.44 -9.24 -12.24
CA ILE A 54 -6.61 -9.16 -10.80
C ILE A 54 -6.75 -7.69 -10.41
N ASN A 55 -7.82 -7.38 -9.71
CA ASN A 55 -8.16 -6.00 -9.35
C ASN A 55 -7.39 -5.58 -8.09
N LEU A 56 -6.45 -4.68 -8.26
CA LEU A 56 -5.69 -4.11 -7.14
C LEU A 56 -6.55 -3.04 -6.46
N ILE A 57 -6.89 -3.25 -5.19
CA ILE A 57 -7.84 -2.39 -4.48
C ILE A 57 -7.18 -1.45 -3.47
N ILE A 58 -6.06 -1.86 -2.87
CA ILE A 58 -5.35 -1.06 -1.87
C ILE A 58 -3.85 -1.20 -2.08
N ILE A 59 -3.14 -0.07 -1.93
CA ILE A 59 -1.67 -0.06 -1.82
C ILE A 59 -1.31 0.54 -0.46
N VAL A 60 -0.46 -0.18 0.28
CA VAL A 60 0.16 0.32 1.50
C VAL A 60 1.64 0.54 1.19
N SER A 61 2.09 1.78 1.14
CA SER A 61 3.46 2.11 0.74
C SER A 61 4.22 2.84 1.83
N ASP A 62 5.45 2.37 2.09
CA ASP A 62 6.39 3.11 2.91
C ASP A 62 6.69 4.46 2.26
N TRP A 63 6.97 5.47 3.08
CA TRP A 63 7.35 6.79 2.57
C TRP A 63 8.80 6.83 2.15
N LEU A 64 9.70 6.33 3.01
CA LEU A 64 11.14 6.48 2.79
C LEU A 64 11.71 5.25 2.09
N MET A 65 11.85 5.33 0.77
CA MET A 65 12.37 4.25 -0.06
C MET A 65 13.48 4.76 -0.98
N PRO A 66 14.39 3.88 -1.41
CA PRO A 66 15.37 4.25 -2.43
C PRO A 66 14.67 4.61 -3.75
N GLY A 67 15.24 5.53 -4.48
CA GLY A 67 14.65 6.02 -5.72
C GLY A 67 13.61 7.09 -5.42
N ILE A 68 12.36 6.87 -5.83
CA ILE A 68 11.30 7.82 -5.50
C ILE A 68 10.67 7.48 -4.16
N LYS A 69 10.28 8.51 -3.43
CA LYS A 69 9.64 8.33 -2.13
C LYS A 69 8.18 7.93 -2.28
N GLY A 70 7.60 7.41 -1.18
CA GLY A 70 6.25 6.89 -1.19
C GLY A 70 5.18 7.90 -1.58
N ASP A 71 5.31 9.16 -1.18
CA ASP A 71 4.35 10.19 -1.56
C ASP A 71 4.34 10.39 -3.08
N GLU A 72 5.51 10.44 -3.71
CA GLU A 72 5.60 10.57 -5.17
C GLU A 72 5.04 9.33 -5.87
N PHE A 73 5.39 8.15 -5.39
CA PHE A 73 4.86 6.90 -5.93
C PHE A 73 3.33 6.88 -5.88
N LEU A 74 2.75 7.22 -4.72
CA LEU A 74 1.30 7.21 -4.55
C LEU A 74 0.60 8.25 -5.43
N ILE A 75 1.24 9.40 -5.66
CA ILE A 75 0.73 10.39 -6.59
C ILE A 75 0.69 9.83 -8.01
N GLN A 76 1.75 9.15 -8.44
CA GLN A 76 1.80 8.51 -9.75
C GLN A 76 0.70 7.44 -9.89
N VAL A 77 0.49 6.65 -8.85
CA VAL A 77 -0.58 5.66 -8.84
C VAL A 77 -1.94 6.33 -9.01
N HIS A 78 -2.18 7.41 -8.27
CA HIS A 78 -3.46 8.12 -8.33
C HIS A 78 -3.73 8.69 -9.73
N GLN A 79 -2.70 9.15 -10.41
CA GLN A 79 -2.84 9.69 -11.76
C GLN A 79 -3.32 8.65 -12.77
N ARG A 80 -2.91 7.40 -12.58
CA ARG A 80 -3.28 6.30 -13.49
C ARG A 80 -4.46 5.48 -13.00
N PHE A 81 -4.60 5.33 -11.68
CA PHE A 81 -5.60 4.46 -11.06
C PHE A 81 -6.21 5.16 -9.85
N PRO A 82 -7.05 6.18 -10.09
CA PRO A 82 -7.57 6.99 -8.99
C PRO A 82 -8.46 6.22 -7.99
N GLU A 83 -9.02 5.09 -8.39
CA GLU A 83 -9.90 4.30 -7.52
C GLU A 83 -9.16 3.40 -6.54
N ILE A 84 -7.85 3.18 -6.71
CA ILE A 84 -7.08 2.40 -5.76
C ILE A 84 -6.96 3.19 -4.45
N VAL A 85 -7.25 2.55 -3.32
CA VAL A 85 -7.08 3.17 -2.01
C VAL A 85 -5.59 3.21 -1.67
N LYS A 86 -5.11 4.36 -1.21
CA LYS A 86 -3.69 4.58 -0.92
C LYS A 86 -3.51 4.83 0.56
N VAL A 87 -2.63 4.05 1.18
CA VAL A 87 -2.26 4.18 2.59
C VAL A 87 -0.75 4.37 2.64
N MET A 88 -0.29 5.37 3.41
CA MET A 88 1.13 5.59 3.62
C MET A 88 1.57 4.97 4.93
N LEU A 89 2.67 4.24 4.90
CA LEU A 89 3.29 3.64 6.07
C LEU A 89 4.58 4.39 6.35
N THR A 90 4.74 4.94 7.55
CA THR A 90 5.91 5.77 7.81
C THR A 90 6.31 5.79 9.28
N GLY A 91 7.63 5.85 9.55
CA GLY A 91 8.13 6.13 10.87
C GLY A 91 8.45 7.61 11.08
N GLN A 92 8.57 8.37 9.99
CA GLN A 92 9.07 9.73 10.11
C GLN A 92 8.78 10.64 8.91
N ALA A 93 7.71 10.39 8.17
CA ALA A 93 7.35 11.29 7.08
C ALA A 93 7.06 12.67 7.65
N ASP A 94 7.57 13.71 7.00
CA ASP A 94 7.23 15.04 7.46
C ASP A 94 5.81 15.41 7.05
N SER A 95 5.28 16.44 7.69
CA SER A 95 3.90 16.86 7.47
C SER A 95 3.66 17.33 6.04
N ARG A 96 4.69 17.82 5.36
CA ARG A 96 4.55 18.27 3.96
C ARG A 96 4.35 17.09 3.01
N ALA A 97 5.07 15.99 3.23
CA ALA A 97 4.91 14.79 2.42
C ALA A 97 3.51 14.20 2.58
N ILE A 98 3.03 14.13 3.81
CA ILE A 98 1.68 13.63 4.11
C ILE A 98 0.63 14.53 3.46
N GLU A 99 0.77 15.84 3.62
CA GLU A 99 -0.17 16.80 3.05
C GLU A 99 -0.18 16.74 1.51
N ARG A 100 1.00 16.62 0.91
CA ARG A 100 1.13 16.46 -0.54
C ARG A 100 0.42 15.22 -1.04
N ALA A 101 0.55 14.10 -0.32
CA ALA A 101 -0.13 12.86 -0.68
C ALA A 101 -1.65 13.00 -0.52
N LYS A 102 -2.10 13.70 0.51
CA LYS A 102 -3.54 13.96 0.69
C LYS A 102 -4.11 14.77 -0.48
N GLN A 103 -3.40 15.80 -0.91
CA GLN A 103 -3.87 16.69 -1.98
C GLN A 103 -3.78 16.06 -3.36
N HIS A 104 -2.70 15.32 -3.65
CA HIS A 104 -2.39 14.88 -5.01
C HIS A 104 -2.56 13.38 -5.23
N ALA A 105 -2.66 12.58 -4.18
CA ALA A 105 -2.86 11.14 -4.26
C ALA A 105 -4.16 10.69 -3.62
N ASN A 106 -4.94 11.61 -3.07
CA ASN A 106 -6.16 11.27 -2.32
C ASN A 106 -5.86 10.25 -1.22
N LEU A 107 -4.81 10.51 -0.46
CA LEU A 107 -4.35 9.57 0.59
C LEU A 107 -5.48 9.27 1.56
N TYR A 108 -5.79 7.98 1.71
CA TYR A 108 -6.87 7.54 2.59
C TYR A 108 -6.46 7.61 4.07
N ALA A 109 -5.27 7.13 4.39
CA ALA A 109 -4.79 7.07 5.77
C ALA A 109 -3.27 7.01 5.81
N CYS A 110 -2.72 7.37 6.96
CA CYS A 110 -1.31 7.21 7.26
C CYS A 110 -1.17 6.30 8.47
N LEU A 111 -0.37 5.25 8.36
CA LEU A 111 -0.11 4.29 9.42
C LEU A 111 1.32 4.48 9.90
N TYR A 112 1.50 4.72 11.19
CA TYR A 112 2.82 5.04 11.75
C TYR A 112 3.52 3.80 12.30
N LYS A 113 4.80 3.66 11.98
CA LYS A 113 5.65 2.59 12.51
C LYS A 113 6.12 2.96 13.94
N PRO A 114 6.09 2.04 14.88
CA PRO A 114 5.48 0.72 14.80
C PRO A 114 3.96 0.79 14.91
N TRP A 115 3.28 -0.01 14.12
CA TRP A 115 1.82 -0.06 14.14
C TRP A 115 1.36 -1.32 14.88
N SER A 116 0.09 -1.33 15.30
CA SER A 116 -0.51 -2.54 15.82
C SER A 116 -1.27 -3.25 14.71
N GLU A 117 -1.40 -4.57 14.82
CA GLU A 117 -2.18 -5.35 13.88
C GLU A 117 -3.63 -4.86 13.81
N GLU A 118 -4.15 -4.44 14.97
CA GLU A 118 -5.50 -3.91 15.06
C GLU A 118 -5.68 -2.61 14.27
N GLU A 119 -4.71 -1.70 14.33
CA GLU A 119 -4.73 -0.46 13.55
C GLU A 119 -4.74 -0.75 12.05
N LEU A 120 -3.87 -1.65 11.61
CA LEU A 120 -3.82 -2.05 10.20
C LEU A 120 -5.15 -2.66 9.77
N SER A 121 -5.67 -3.60 10.53
CA SER A 121 -6.94 -4.26 10.22
C SER A 121 -8.08 -3.28 10.11
N GLN A 122 -8.13 -2.30 11.03
CA GLN A 122 -9.19 -1.31 11.04
C GLN A 122 -9.14 -0.39 9.83
N ILE A 123 -7.94 0.06 9.46
CA ILE A 123 -7.76 0.91 8.28
C ILE A 123 -8.24 0.18 7.03
N ILE A 124 -7.82 -1.07 6.84
CA ILE A 124 -8.19 -1.85 5.67
C ILE A 124 -9.69 -2.14 5.66
N THR A 125 -10.24 -2.56 6.78
CA THR A 125 -11.67 -2.87 6.89
C THR A 125 -12.52 -1.65 6.58
N THR A 126 -12.17 -0.49 7.13
CA THR A 126 -12.91 0.75 6.90
C THR A 126 -12.80 1.20 5.45
N ALA A 127 -11.62 1.05 4.85
CA ALA A 127 -11.39 1.43 3.46
C ALA A 127 -12.21 0.60 2.48
N LEU A 128 -12.42 -0.67 2.79
CA LEU A 128 -13.14 -1.60 1.91
C LEU A 128 -14.65 -1.67 2.20
N GLY A 129 -15.01 -1.25 3.38
CA GLY A 129 -16.40 -1.28 3.83
C GLY A 129 -17.19 -0.13 3.34
#